data_99173d9ecba7c1889fa89429dd0064e0
#
_entry.id   99173d9ecba7c1889fa89429dd0064e0
#
_cell.length_a   1.000
_cell.length_b   1.000
_cell.length_c   1.000
_cell.angle_alpha   90.00
_cell.angle_beta   90.00
_cell.angle_gamma   90.00
#
_symmetry.space_group_name_H-M   'P 1'
#
loop_
_entity.id
_entity.type
_entity.pdbx_description
1 polymer ?
#
loop_
_entity_poly.entity_id
_entity_poly.type
_entity_poly.pdbx_seq_one_letter_code
_entity_poly.pdbx_strand_id
1 'polypeptide(L)'
;MLDQRRHQRIRFSVPQKISIGYGGEIGEGVIENLSLSGLMMRTPMPLEISRNVGCEFSVFDSPLIDVPAAVVSRVCDLFGVRFQQGPISQILIDDAISAALASGKASILSVHEMGGRKTMRITGGLCGILRSDFMHALTRMGVDEIDLEGVTAVEQAGLALCLVAANRHRVTIGAQSPCFAEAWAQALTAPGPLEKLVTGT
;
A
#
# COMPACT_ATOMS: atom_id res chain seq x y z
N MET A 1 1.51 0.70 -17.68
CA MET A 1 2.86 0.17 -17.44
C MET A 1 2.71 -0.80 -16.30
N LEU A 2 2.85 -2.11 -16.55
CA LEU A 2 2.77 -3.16 -15.53
C LEU A 2 3.89 -2.96 -14.50
N ASP A 3 3.63 -3.24 -13.23
CA ASP A 3 4.64 -3.12 -12.17
C ASP A 3 5.72 -4.20 -12.35
N GLN A 4 6.87 -3.80 -12.92
CA GLN A 4 8.04 -4.67 -13.14
C GLN A 4 8.98 -4.70 -11.94
N ARG A 5 8.56 -4.19 -10.78
CA ARG A 5 9.41 -4.15 -9.59
C ARG A 5 9.65 -5.54 -9.04
N ARG A 6 10.90 -5.81 -8.64
CA ARG A 6 11.28 -7.10 -8.04
C ARG A 6 10.54 -7.39 -6.73
N HIS A 7 10.18 -6.33 -5.97
CA HIS A 7 9.47 -6.42 -4.71
C HIS A 7 8.28 -5.46 -4.70
N GLN A 8 7.12 -5.95 -4.30
CA GLN A 8 5.92 -5.15 -4.12
C GLN A 8 6.10 -4.17 -2.95
N ARG A 9 5.43 -3.03 -3.02
CA ARG A 9 5.46 -2.02 -1.98
C ARG A 9 4.16 -2.02 -1.21
N ILE A 10 4.27 -2.05 0.11
CA ILE A 10 3.13 -1.85 1.00
C ILE A 10 2.91 -0.37 1.27
N ARG A 11 1.66 0.02 1.45
CA ARG A 11 1.23 1.31 2.01
C ARG A 11 0.61 1.08 3.37
N PHE A 12 0.88 1.97 4.31
CA PHE A 12 0.39 1.88 5.67
C PHE A 12 -0.94 2.63 5.82
N SER A 13 -1.88 2.08 6.59
CA SER A 13 -3.15 2.76 6.94
C SER A 13 -2.93 4.03 7.77
N VAL A 14 -1.84 4.07 8.56
CA VAL A 14 -1.39 5.22 9.33
C VAL A 14 0.09 5.48 9.03
N PRO A 15 0.52 6.75 8.93
CA PRO A 15 1.91 7.11 8.69
C PRO A 15 2.85 6.48 9.73
N GLN A 16 3.95 5.86 9.26
CA GLN A 16 5.00 5.30 10.10
C GLN A 16 6.18 6.26 10.15
N LYS A 17 6.72 6.50 11.35
CA LYS A 17 7.87 7.39 11.54
C LYS A 17 9.17 6.66 11.21
N ILE A 18 10.17 7.43 10.82
CA ILE A 18 11.54 6.98 10.58
C ILE A 18 12.53 8.00 11.12
N SER A 19 13.58 7.52 11.79
CA SER A 19 14.77 8.28 12.13
C SER A 19 15.83 8.09 11.05
N ILE A 20 16.49 9.16 10.64
CA ILE A 20 17.42 9.17 9.51
C ILE A 20 18.75 9.76 9.97
N GLY A 21 19.81 8.93 9.94
CA GLY A 21 21.18 9.38 10.17
C GLY A 21 21.86 9.78 8.86
N TYR A 22 22.27 11.05 8.74
CA TYR A 22 22.96 11.56 7.55
C TYR A 22 23.96 12.65 7.92
N GLY A 23 25.21 12.53 7.45
CA GLY A 23 26.25 13.56 7.65
C GLY A 23 26.61 13.85 9.10
N GLY A 24 26.37 12.91 10.03
CA GLY A 24 26.58 13.10 11.48
C GLY A 24 25.38 13.71 12.20
N GLU A 25 24.32 14.02 11.49
CA GLU A 25 23.05 14.53 12.03
C GLU A 25 21.98 13.43 12.05
N ILE A 26 21.03 13.56 12.95
CA ILE A 26 19.83 12.71 13.03
C ILE A 26 18.61 13.58 12.76
N GLY A 27 17.78 13.16 11.83
CA GLY A 27 16.52 13.81 11.51
C GLY A 27 15.37 12.83 11.48
N GLU A 28 14.16 13.36 11.36
CA GLU A 28 12.94 12.58 11.31
C GLU A 28 12.29 12.63 9.91
N GLY A 29 11.51 11.61 9.63
CA GLY A 29 10.70 11.53 8.43
C GLY A 29 9.48 10.63 8.63
N VAL A 30 8.73 10.48 7.54
CA VAL A 30 7.55 9.60 7.47
C VAL A 30 7.72 8.64 6.30
N ILE A 31 7.45 7.37 6.53
CA ILE A 31 7.49 6.33 5.50
C ILE A 31 6.20 6.41 4.68
N GLU A 32 6.31 6.66 3.39
CA GLU A 32 5.21 6.66 2.42
C GLU A 32 4.89 5.26 1.90
N ASN A 33 5.91 4.46 1.68
CA ASN A 33 5.78 3.04 1.33
C ASN A 33 7.06 2.27 1.66
N LEU A 34 6.92 0.98 1.88
CA LEU A 34 8.01 0.06 2.24
C LEU A 34 7.97 -1.17 1.35
N SER A 35 9.13 -1.72 1.03
CA SER A 35 9.32 -3.02 0.38
C SER A 35 10.54 -3.71 0.98
N LEU A 36 10.74 -4.99 0.67
CA LEU A 36 11.94 -5.73 1.09
C LEU A 36 13.25 -5.05 0.66
N SER A 37 13.29 -4.33 -0.46
CA SER A 37 14.52 -3.76 -1.02
C SER A 37 14.74 -2.28 -0.70
N GLY A 38 13.79 -1.61 -0.05
CA GLY A 38 13.87 -0.19 0.23
C GLY A 38 12.54 0.45 0.57
N LEU A 39 12.57 1.73 0.83
CA LEU A 39 11.39 2.52 1.15
C LEU A 39 11.37 3.85 0.40
N MET A 40 10.22 4.49 0.42
CA MET A 40 10.06 5.89 0.08
C MET A 40 9.64 6.64 1.33
N MET A 41 10.32 7.73 1.63
CA MET A 41 10.07 8.55 2.81
C MET A 41 9.99 10.02 2.45
N ARG A 42 9.26 10.76 3.26
CA ARG A 42 9.18 12.21 3.26
C ARG A 42 9.98 12.74 4.44
N THR A 43 10.91 13.65 4.18
CA THR A 43 11.73 14.28 5.23
C THR A 43 12.14 15.70 4.80
N PRO A 44 12.27 16.65 5.76
CA PRO A 44 12.85 17.95 5.50
C PRO A 44 14.38 17.93 5.36
N MET A 45 15.04 16.81 5.69
CA MET A 45 16.49 16.70 5.58
C MET A 45 16.96 16.84 4.13
N PRO A 46 18.05 17.59 3.87
CA PRO A 46 18.60 17.81 2.54
C PRO A 46 19.47 16.61 2.09
N LEU A 47 18.84 15.44 1.89
CA LEU A 47 19.55 14.25 1.47
C LEU A 47 20.01 14.36 0.01
N GLU A 48 21.21 13.83 -0.29
CA GLU A 48 21.79 13.81 -1.64
C GLU A 48 21.67 12.40 -2.26
N ILE A 49 21.37 12.36 -3.56
CA ILE A 49 21.34 11.11 -4.33
C ILE A 49 22.73 10.45 -4.32
N SER A 50 22.77 9.11 -4.26
CA SER A 50 23.97 8.27 -4.19
C SER A 50 24.73 8.34 -2.85
N ARG A 51 24.21 9.04 -1.84
CA ARG A 51 24.77 9.03 -0.49
C ARG A 51 24.13 7.96 0.37
N ASN A 52 24.90 7.47 1.34
CA ASN A 52 24.42 6.52 2.34
C ASN A 52 23.75 7.26 3.50
N VAL A 53 22.69 6.64 4.03
CA VAL A 53 21.93 7.08 5.20
C VAL A 53 21.71 5.89 6.12
N GLY A 54 21.64 6.11 7.43
CA GLY A 54 21.10 5.16 8.39
C GLY A 54 19.59 5.32 8.45
N CYS A 55 18.84 4.23 8.41
CA CYS A 55 17.39 4.21 8.56
C CYS A 55 17.00 3.40 9.78
N GLU A 56 16.36 4.03 10.76
CA GLU A 56 15.87 3.39 11.97
C GLU A 56 14.37 3.60 12.07
N PHE A 57 13.60 2.52 12.11
CA PHE A 57 12.12 2.57 12.15
C PHE A 57 11.53 1.28 12.73
N SER A 58 10.29 1.40 13.20
CA SER A 58 9.42 0.26 13.49
C SER A 58 8.15 0.34 12.64
N VAL A 59 7.59 -0.80 12.31
CA VAL A 59 6.31 -0.89 11.60
C VAL A 59 5.26 -1.37 12.60
N PHE A 60 4.40 -0.45 13.05
CA PHE A 60 3.43 -0.71 14.13
C PHE A 60 4.11 -1.30 15.38
N ASP A 61 3.77 -2.53 15.73
CA ASP A 61 4.26 -3.21 16.92
C ASP A 61 5.50 -4.10 16.64
N SER A 62 6.15 -3.94 15.46
CA SER A 62 7.35 -4.70 15.11
C SER A 62 8.56 -4.27 15.94
N PRO A 63 9.58 -5.13 16.08
CA PRO A 63 10.88 -4.72 16.61
C PRO A 63 11.46 -3.54 15.82
N LEU A 64 12.36 -2.80 16.48
CA LEU A 64 13.13 -1.73 15.83
C LEU A 64 14.01 -2.31 14.73
N ILE A 65 13.94 -1.72 13.55
CA ILE A 65 14.72 -2.09 12.38
C ILE A 65 15.74 -0.98 12.15
N ASP A 66 17.01 -1.35 12.22
CA ASP A 66 18.13 -0.49 11.85
C ASP A 66 18.80 -1.04 10.60
N VAL A 67 18.83 -0.23 9.54
CA VAL A 67 19.36 -0.66 8.25
C VAL A 67 20.04 0.47 7.50
N PRO A 68 21.30 0.29 7.05
CA PRO A 68 21.91 1.24 6.14
C PRO A 68 21.23 1.21 4.77
N ALA A 69 21.16 2.37 4.14
CA ALA A 69 20.52 2.52 2.84
C ALA A 69 21.25 3.55 1.96
N ALA A 70 21.06 3.48 0.67
CA ALA A 70 21.53 4.49 -0.29
C ALA A 70 20.33 5.27 -0.86
N VAL A 71 20.44 6.59 -0.91
CA VAL A 71 19.45 7.45 -1.57
C VAL A 71 19.54 7.24 -3.08
N VAL A 72 18.46 6.78 -3.71
CA VAL A 72 18.41 6.43 -5.14
C VAL A 72 17.53 7.35 -5.98
N SER A 73 16.63 8.09 -5.35
CA SER A 73 15.77 9.05 -6.05
C SER A 73 15.29 10.17 -5.13
N ARG A 74 14.95 11.31 -5.74
CA ARG A 74 14.38 12.47 -5.04
C ARG A 74 13.35 13.15 -5.90
N VAL A 75 12.21 13.49 -5.31
CA VAL A 75 11.17 14.35 -5.90
C VAL A 75 10.69 15.30 -4.81
N CYS A 76 11.10 16.55 -4.84
CA CYS A 76 10.87 17.55 -3.78
C CYS A 76 11.42 17.06 -2.42
N ASP A 77 10.55 16.85 -1.43
CA ASP A 77 10.83 16.35 -0.09
C ASP A 77 10.65 14.82 0.04
N LEU A 78 10.38 14.15 -1.08
CA LEU A 78 10.16 12.71 -1.15
C LEU A 78 11.43 12.01 -1.66
N PHE A 79 11.96 11.10 -0.86
CA PHE A 79 13.20 10.38 -1.14
C PHE A 79 12.96 8.88 -1.23
N GLY A 80 13.47 8.26 -2.30
CA GLY A 80 13.54 6.80 -2.40
C GLY A 80 14.91 6.33 -1.96
N VAL A 81 14.93 5.33 -1.07
CA VAL A 81 16.18 4.70 -0.62
C VAL A 81 16.15 3.20 -0.91
N ARG A 82 17.34 2.66 -1.18
CA ARG A 82 17.57 1.22 -1.36
C ARG A 82 18.37 0.72 -0.16
N PHE A 83 17.86 -0.31 0.51
CA PHE A 83 18.51 -0.93 1.64
C PHE A 83 19.80 -1.65 1.23
N GLN A 84 20.81 -1.53 2.10
CA GLN A 84 22.05 -2.32 2.08
C GLN A 84 21.97 -3.33 3.23
N GLN A 85 20.98 -4.23 3.14
CA GLN A 85 20.57 -5.08 4.26
C GLN A 85 21.40 -6.35 4.35
N GLY A 86 21.69 -6.73 5.60
CA GLY A 86 22.16 -8.07 5.95
C GLY A 86 20.99 -9.05 6.16
N PRO A 87 21.28 -10.34 6.39
CA PRO A 87 20.24 -11.36 6.58
C PRO A 87 19.25 -11.04 7.72
N ILE A 88 19.71 -10.50 8.82
CA ILE A 88 18.88 -10.17 9.99
C ILE A 88 17.90 -9.04 9.66
N SER A 89 18.39 -7.93 9.10
CA SER A 89 17.52 -6.81 8.72
C SER A 89 16.50 -7.23 7.67
N GLN A 90 16.88 -8.13 6.75
CA GLN A 90 15.96 -8.68 5.75
C GLN A 90 14.81 -9.45 6.40
N ILE A 91 15.10 -10.33 7.36
CA ILE A 91 14.09 -11.09 8.10
C ILE A 91 13.17 -10.15 8.88
N LEU A 92 13.72 -9.17 9.61
CA LEU A 92 12.92 -8.21 10.37
C LEU A 92 11.98 -7.38 9.49
N ILE A 93 12.43 -6.97 8.30
CA ILE A 93 11.62 -6.23 7.34
C ILE A 93 10.52 -7.12 6.77
N ASP A 94 10.82 -8.37 6.42
CA ASP A 94 9.84 -9.33 5.89
C ASP A 94 8.76 -9.65 6.91
N ASP A 95 9.15 -9.94 8.15
CA ASP A 95 8.23 -10.19 9.25
C ASP A 95 7.33 -8.98 9.53
N ALA A 96 7.90 -7.77 9.54
CA ALA A 96 7.16 -6.53 9.76
C ALA A 96 6.14 -6.26 8.63
N ILE A 97 6.51 -6.48 7.37
CA ILE A 97 5.62 -6.39 6.22
C ILE A 97 4.48 -7.42 6.32
N SER A 98 4.83 -8.68 6.60
CA SER A 98 3.87 -9.78 6.70
C SER A 98 2.87 -9.56 7.83
N ALA A 99 3.32 -9.14 9.01
CA ALA A 99 2.47 -8.82 10.16
C ALA A 99 1.53 -7.62 9.88
N ALA A 100 2.03 -6.57 9.22
CA ALA A 100 1.23 -5.41 8.86
C ALA A 100 0.13 -5.76 7.84
N LEU A 101 0.41 -6.62 6.87
CA LEU A 101 -0.58 -7.13 5.90
C LEU A 101 -1.59 -8.05 6.58
N ALA A 102 -1.14 -9.00 7.39
CA ALA A 102 -2.01 -9.94 8.11
C ALA A 102 -2.98 -9.24 9.06
N SER A 103 -2.54 -8.15 9.71
CA SER A 103 -3.39 -7.33 10.59
C SER A 103 -4.27 -6.32 9.85
N GLY A 104 -4.17 -6.21 8.52
CA GLY A 104 -4.89 -5.21 7.72
C GLY A 104 -4.42 -3.77 7.91
N LYS A 105 -3.32 -3.55 8.65
CA LYS A 105 -2.72 -2.23 8.90
C LYS A 105 -1.91 -1.71 7.71
N ALA A 106 -1.61 -2.58 6.74
CA ALA A 106 -0.98 -2.22 5.48
C ALA A 106 -1.68 -2.89 4.30
N SER A 107 -1.42 -2.37 3.11
CA SER A 107 -2.06 -2.83 1.87
C SER A 107 -1.06 -2.91 0.72
N ILE A 108 -1.25 -3.89 -0.14
CA ILE A 108 -0.65 -3.97 -1.48
C ILE A 108 -1.76 -3.88 -2.51
N LEU A 109 -1.58 -3.04 -3.52
CA LEU A 109 -2.39 -3.03 -4.72
C LEU A 109 -1.46 -3.29 -5.91
N SER A 110 -1.75 -4.31 -6.69
CA SER A 110 -1.00 -4.65 -7.91
C SER A 110 -1.96 -4.92 -9.06
N VAL A 111 -1.52 -4.67 -10.29
CA VAL A 111 -2.28 -4.99 -11.50
C VAL A 111 -1.48 -5.97 -12.32
N HIS A 112 -2.09 -7.11 -12.64
CA HIS A 112 -1.52 -8.18 -13.45
C HIS A 112 -2.31 -8.31 -14.74
N GLU A 113 -1.63 -8.65 -15.82
CA GLU A 113 -2.27 -8.93 -17.10
C GLU A 113 -1.97 -10.37 -17.49
N MET A 114 -3.02 -11.14 -17.74
CA MET A 114 -2.93 -12.51 -18.21
C MET A 114 -3.99 -12.75 -19.30
N GLY A 115 -3.55 -13.23 -20.46
CA GLY A 115 -4.46 -13.51 -21.57
C GLY A 115 -5.28 -12.32 -22.05
N GLY A 116 -4.75 -11.10 -21.94
CA GLY A 116 -5.43 -9.87 -22.34
C GLY A 116 -6.43 -9.33 -21.30
N ARG A 117 -6.62 -10.03 -20.18
CA ARG A 117 -7.43 -9.55 -19.03
C ARG A 117 -6.52 -8.94 -17.97
N LYS A 118 -6.96 -7.84 -17.39
CA LYS A 118 -6.23 -7.13 -16.32
C LYS A 118 -6.94 -7.31 -14.99
N THR A 119 -6.25 -7.95 -14.06
CA THR A 119 -6.74 -8.20 -12.71
C THR A 119 -6.01 -7.30 -11.72
N MET A 120 -6.76 -6.49 -10.99
CA MET A 120 -6.27 -5.74 -9.83
C MET A 120 -6.36 -6.63 -8.60
N ARG A 121 -5.21 -6.95 -8.00
CA ARG A 121 -5.14 -7.74 -6.76
C ARG A 121 -4.87 -6.83 -5.58
N ILE A 122 -5.63 -7.03 -4.51
CA ILE A 122 -5.45 -6.32 -3.23
C ILE A 122 -5.17 -7.34 -2.13
N THR A 123 -4.11 -7.06 -1.35
CA THR A 123 -3.71 -7.86 -0.20
C THR A 123 -3.56 -6.97 1.03
N GLY A 124 -3.97 -7.47 2.20
CA GLY A 124 -3.97 -6.70 3.45
C GLY A 124 -5.24 -5.90 3.66
N GLY A 125 -5.14 -4.67 4.16
CA GLY A 125 -6.30 -3.82 4.44
C GLY A 125 -6.93 -3.23 3.18
N LEU A 126 -8.23 -3.39 3.02
CA LEU A 126 -9.02 -2.66 2.02
C LEU A 126 -9.55 -1.37 2.64
N CYS A 127 -8.83 -0.26 2.48
CA CYS A 127 -9.07 0.99 3.18
C CYS A 127 -8.96 2.22 2.25
N GLY A 128 -9.28 3.39 2.79
CA GLY A 128 -9.33 4.64 2.04
C GLY A 128 -7.99 5.10 1.45
N ILE A 129 -6.86 4.67 1.99
CA ILE A 129 -5.53 5.04 1.49
C ILE A 129 -5.26 4.51 0.08
N LEU A 130 -5.93 3.44 -0.32
CA LEU A 130 -5.82 2.87 -1.66
C LEU A 130 -6.53 3.69 -2.74
N ARG A 131 -7.34 4.69 -2.37
CA ARG A 131 -8.23 5.41 -3.28
C ARG A 131 -7.52 5.90 -4.55
N SER A 132 -6.37 6.54 -4.41
CA SER A 132 -5.63 7.10 -5.55
C SER A 132 -5.17 6.02 -6.52
N ASP A 133 -4.54 4.97 -6.00
CA ASP A 133 -4.01 3.87 -6.82
C ASP A 133 -5.13 3.02 -7.41
N PHE A 134 -6.18 2.79 -6.63
CA PHE A 134 -7.38 2.07 -7.04
C PHE A 134 -8.07 2.78 -8.21
N MET A 135 -8.34 4.08 -8.09
CA MET A 135 -8.95 4.87 -9.15
C MET A 135 -8.04 4.99 -10.38
N HIS A 136 -6.73 5.09 -10.19
CA HIS A 136 -5.77 5.07 -11.30
C HIS A 136 -5.83 3.73 -12.05
N ALA A 137 -5.86 2.60 -11.34
CA ALA A 137 -5.98 1.28 -11.93
C ALA A 137 -7.27 1.15 -12.75
N LEU A 138 -8.41 1.60 -12.23
CA LEU A 138 -9.68 1.57 -12.93
C LEU A 138 -9.69 2.45 -14.18
N THR A 139 -9.26 3.72 -14.06
CA THR A 139 -9.48 4.72 -15.10
C THR A 139 -8.37 4.79 -16.14
N ARG A 140 -7.14 4.44 -15.78
CA ARG A 140 -5.97 4.55 -16.65
C ARG A 140 -5.44 3.22 -17.12
N MET A 141 -5.54 2.17 -16.29
CA MET A 141 -5.03 0.85 -16.68
C MET A 141 -6.10 -0.04 -17.31
N GLY A 142 -7.39 0.26 -17.09
CA GLY A 142 -8.51 -0.49 -17.67
C GLY A 142 -8.59 -1.90 -17.09
N VAL A 143 -8.78 -2.00 -15.77
CA VAL A 143 -8.92 -3.26 -15.04
C VAL A 143 -10.26 -3.90 -15.35
N ASP A 144 -10.27 -5.21 -15.62
CA ASP A 144 -11.47 -6.01 -15.90
C ASP A 144 -12.02 -6.71 -14.65
N GLU A 145 -11.14 -7.02 -13.71
CA GLU A 145 -11.46 -7.83 -12.53
C GLU A 145 -10.68 -7.37 -11.30
N ILE A 146 -11.30 -7.49 -10.11
CA ILE A 146 -10.65 -7.24 -8.81
C ILE A 146 -10.60 -8.55 -8.03
N ASP A 147 -9.39 -8.97 -7.67
CA ASP A 147 -9.10 -10.11 -6.81
C ASP A 147 -8.88 -9.61 -5.37
N LEU A 148 -9.72 -10.04 -4.46
CA LEU A 148 -9.77 -9.66 -3.04
C LEU A 148 -9.53 -10.86 -2.11
N GLU A 149 -9.02 -11.97 -2.63
CA GLU A 149 -8.72 -13.19 -1.85
C GLU A 149 -7.74 -12.90 -0.70
N GLY A 150 -6.76 -12.00 -0.96
CA GLY A 150 -5.75 -11.61 0.02
C GLY A 150 -6.15 -10.51 0.99
N VAL A 151 -7.40 -10.04 0.98
CA VAL A 151 -7.86 -8.99 1.90
C VAL A 151 -8.05 -9.55 3.30
N THR A 152 -7.45 -8.90 4.31
CA THR A 152 -7.46 -9.31 5.72
C THR A 152 -8.32 -8.42 6.62
N ALA A 153 -8.59 -7.18 6.19
CA ALA A 153 -9.49 -6.26 6.87
C ALA A 153 -10.20 -5.34 5.86
N VAL A 154 -11.43 -4.94 6.16
CA VAL A 154 -12.25 -4.10 5.27
C VAL A 154 -12.75 -2.88 6.03
N GLU A 155 -12.44 -1.70 5.52
CA GLU A 155 -13.02 -0.43 5.99
C GLU A 155 -14.17 0.00 5.06
N GLN A 156 -15.09 0.80 5.59
CA GLN A 156 -16.21 1.33 4.80
C GLN A 156 -15.76 2.09 3.54
N ALA A 157 -14.66 2.85 3.64
CA ALA A 157 -14.09 3.57 2.50
C ALA A 157 -13.59 2.63 1.40
N GLY A 158 -12.95 1.51 1.78
CA GLY A 158 -12.49 0.49 0.85
C GLY A 158 -13.64 -0.24 0.17
N LEU A 159 -14.67 -0.59 0.94
CA LEU A 159 -15.89 -1.20 0.42
C LEU A 159 -16.60 -0.29 -0.61
N ALA A 160 -16.65 1.02 -0.34
CA ALA A 160 -17.20 2.00 -1.27
C ALA A 160 -16.42 2.06 -2.60
N LEU A 161 -15.10 1.86 -2.60
CA LEU A 161 -14.30 1.77 -3.83
C LEU A 161 -14.71 0.58 -4.68
N CYS A 162 -14.95 -0.59 -4.08
CA CYS A 162 -15.42 -1.78 -4.78
C CYS A 162 -16.83 -1.59 -5.35
N LEU A 163 -17.74 -0.94 -4.62
CA LEU A 163 -19.07 -0.59 -5.12
C LEU A 163 -18.99 0.36 -6.33
N VAL A 164 -18.12 1.36 -6.30
CA VAL A 164 -17.89 2.25 -7.45
C VAL A 164 -17.33 1.47 -8.65
N ALA A 165 -16.36 0.56 -8.42
CA ALA A 165 -15.81 -0.27 -9.49
C ALA A 165 -16.86 -1.15 -10.15
N ALA A 166 -17.67 -1.85 -9.37
CA ALA A 166 -18.72 -2.74 -9.89
C ALA A 166 -19.81 -1.95 -10.63
N ASN A 167 -20.35 -0.87 -10.03
CA ASN A 167 -21.53 -0.18 -10.55
C ASN A 167 -21.20 0.81 -11.68
N ARG A 168 -20.08 1.55 -11.58
CA ARG A 168 -19.75 2.61 -12.55
C ARG A 168 -18.78 2.17 -13.62
N HIS A 169 -17.85 1.28 -13.27
CA HIS A 169 -16.82 0.82 -14.21
C HIS A 169 -17.09 -0.58 -14.75
N ARG A 170 -18.13 -1.28 -14.25
CA ARG A 170 -18.51 -2.64 -14.65
C ARG A 170 -17.39 -3.66 -14.47
N VAL A 171 -16.54 -3.45 -13.48
CA VAL A 171 -15.44 -4.35 -13.14
C VAL A 171 -16.00 -5.51 -12.34
N THR A 172 -15.60 -6.73 -12.69
CA THR A 172 -16.04 -7.94 -11.98
C THR A 172 -15.30 -8.04 -10.63
N ILE A 173 -16.04 -8.33 -9.56
CA ILE A 173 -15.44 -8.74 -8.29
C ILE A 173 -15.20 -10.25 -8.38
N GLY A 174 -13.93 -10.64 -8.43
CA GLY A 174 -13.47 -12.02 -8.59
C GLY A 174 -13.39 -12.77 -7.25
N ALA A 175 -12.22 -13.37 -6.97
CA ALA A 175 -11.98 -14.07 -5.71
C ALA A 175 -12.12 -13.13 -4.50
N GLN A 176 -12.69 -13.65 -3.40
CA GLN A 176 -13.03 -12.88 -2.21
C GLN A 176 -12.54 -13.59 -0.96
N SER A 177 -11.93 -12.83 -0.03
CA SER A 177 -11.67 -13.32 1.32
C SER A 177 -12.96 -13.43 2.14
N PRO A 178 -13.00 -14.25 3.18
CA PRO A 178 -14.18 -14.36 4.06
C PRO A 178 -14.62 -13.02 4.66
N CYS A 179 -13.66 -12.20 5.12
CA CYS A 179 -13.98 -10.90 5.73
C CYS A 179 -14.54 -9.90 4.71
N PHE A 180 -14.09 -9.96 3.45
CA PHE A 180 -14.66 -9.12 2.39
C PHE A 180 -16.07 -9.60 2.01
N ALA A 181 -16.27 -10.90 1.83
CA ALA A 181 -17.57 -11.46 1.46
C ALA A 181 -18.66 -11.12 2.50
N GLU A 182 -18.32 -11.20 3.80
CA GLU A 182 -19.22 -10.79 4.86
C GLU A 182 -19.56 -9.30 4.81
N ALA A 183 -18.54 -8.41 4.71
CA ALA A 183 -18.75 -6.97 4.62
C ALA A 183 -19.54 -6.57 3.36
N TRP A 184 -19.30 -7.25 2.25
CA TRP A 184 -20.00 -7.05 0.99
C TRP A 184 -21.49 -7.42 1.08
N ALA A 185 -21.79 -8.59 1.66
CA ALA A 185 -23.18 -9.03 1.87
C ALA A 185 -23.96 -8.07 2.79
N GLN A 186 -23.32 -7.59 3.86
CA GLN A 186 -23.92 -6.60 4.76
C GLN A 186 -24.22 -5.28 4.04
N ALA A 187 -23.30 -4.80 3.19
CA ALA A 187 -23.50 -3.55 2.43
C ALA A 187 -24.63 -3.63 1.42
N LEU A 188 -24.86 -4.81 0.81
CA LEU A 188 -25.94 -5.01 -0.14
C LEU A 188 -27.31 -5.16 0.53
N THR A 189 -27.37 -5.60 1.79
CA THR A 189 -28.61 -5.83 2.56
C THR A 189 -29.03 -4.64 3.41
N ALA A 190 -28.12 -3.70 3.70
CA ALA A 190 -28.41 -2.53 4.51
C ALA A 190 -29.43 -1.61 3.79
N PRO A 191 -30.61 -1.31 4.37
CA PRO A 191 -31.56 -0.36 3.79
C PRO A 191 -30.98 1.06 3.85
N GLY A 192 -30.45 1.54 2.74
CA GLY A 192 -30.12 2.92 2.38
C GLY A 192 -29.19 3.75 3.24
N PRO A 193 -28.00 4.13 2.72
CA PRO A 193 -27.84 5.51 2.25
C PRO A 193 -27.48 5.60 0.77
N LEU A 194 -27.52 4.50 0.04
CA LEU A 194 -27.16 4.47 -1.39
C LEU A 194 -28.18 5.19 -2.30
N GLU A 195 -29.45 5.31 -1.91
CA GLU A 195 -30.44 6.08 -2.65
C GLU A 195 -30.17 7.59 -2.65
N LYS A 196 -29.57 8.14 -1.59
CA LYS A 196 -29.25 9.58 -1.49
C LYS A 196 -28.06 10.00 -2.34
N LEU A 197 -27.22 9.07 -2.78
CA LEU A 197 -26.07 9.35 -3.65
C LEU A 197 -26.43 9.27 -5.15
N VAL A 198 -27.58 8.68 -5.49
CA VAL A 198 -28.06 8.53 -6.88
C VAL A 198 -29.04 9.63 -7.28
N THR A 199 -29.69 10.29 -6.30
CA THR A 199 -30.73 11.31 -6.55
C THR A 199 -30.32 12.75 -6.21
N GLY A 200 -29.03 13.01 -6.01
CA GLY A 200 -28.49 14.37 -5.87
C GLY A 200 -28.50 15.09 -7.22
N THR A 201 -29.64 15.68 -7.55
CA THR A 201 -29.82 16.80 -8.49
C THR A 201 -29.03 18.00 -8.02
#